data_67f5e4cf6119a08d40240a831f74a1fd
#
_entry.id   67f5e4cf6119a08d40240a831f74a1fd
#
_cell.length_a   1.000
_cell.length_b   1.000
_cell.length_c   1.000
_cell.angle_alpha   90.00
_cell.angle_beta   90.00
_cell.angle_gamma   90.00
#
_symmetry.space_group_name_H-M   'P 1'
#
loop_
_entity.id
_entity.type
_entity.pdbx_description
1 polymer ?
#
loop_
_entity_poly.entity_id
_entity_poly.type
_entity_poly.pdbx_seq_one_letter_code
_entity_poly.pdbx_strand_id
1 'polypeptide(L)'
;MIKLKIKYGNSQTDLRFPCTEKKMNAALERIHAEDVTPLELYVSEVIFPEELGCLQDRFVNLDEVNYLGKRMDSFFGDEEYQFYEAMKLEGFDTLPDLINLSFNLNRYPLIRDIGDMGKICLLYTSPS
;
A
#
# COMPACT_ATOMS: atom_id res chain seq x y z
N MET A 1 4.23 6.79 -1.94
CA MET A 1 4.67 6.04 -3.15
C MET A 1 4.83 4.57 -2.84
N ILE A 2 4.36 3.72 -3.74
CA ILE A 2 4.54 2.27 -3.64
C ILE A 2 5.33 1.83 -4.87
N LYS A 3 6.33 1.00 -4.69
CA LYS A 3 7.09 0.44 -5.80
C LYS A 3 7.13 -1.07 -5.67
N LEU A 4 6.63 -1.76 -6.68
CA LEU A 4 6.53 -3.21 -6.71
C LEU A 4 7.25 -3.77 -7.91
N LYS A 5 7.78 -4.98 -7.76
CA LYS A 5 8.23 -5.79 -8.89
C LYS A 5 7.10 -6.74 -9.23
N ILE A 6 6.52 -6.57 -10.42
CA ILE A 6 5.41 -7.39 -10.89
C ILE A 6 5.93 -8.40 -11.90
N LYS A 7 5.31 -9.57 -11.90
CA LYS A 7 5.74 -10.70 -12.73
C LYS A 7 4.57 -11.28 -13.49
N TYR A 8 4.82 -11.62 -14.75
CA TYR A 8 3.86 -12.35 -15.59
C TYR A 8 4.63 -13.35 -16.45
N GLY A 9 4.34 -14.64 -16.28
CA GLY A 9 5.11 -15.68 -16.95
C GLY A 9 6.57 -15.63 -16.50
N ASN A 10 7.48 -15.51 -17.45
CA ASN A 10 8.92 -15.41 -17.19
C ASN A 10 9.44 -13.97 -17.22
N SER A 11 8.54 -13.01 -17.36
CA SER A 11 8.90 -11.60 -17.46
C SER A 11 8.54 -10.86 -16.18
N GLN A 12 9.35 -9.85 -15.81
CA GLN A 12 9.06 -9.02 -14.64
C GLN A 12 9.53 -7.60 -14.91
N THR A 13 8.90 -6.65 -14.23
CA THR A 13 9.25 -5.24 -14.31
C THR A 13 8.91 -4.54 -13.01
N ASP A 14 9.56 -3.41 -12.76
CA ASP A 14 9.25 -2.57 -11.62
C ASP A 14 8.19 -1.55 -12.04
N LEU A 15 7.28 -1.24 -11.11
CA LEU A 15 6.26 -0.23 -11.36
C LEU A 15 6.03 0.57 -10.09
N ARG A 16 5.98 1.89 -10.25
CA ARG A 16 5.71 2.82 -9.16
C ARG A 16 4.23 3.20 -9.16
N PHE A 17 3.67 3.33 -7.98
CA PHE A 17 2.29 3.76 -7.78
C PHE A 17 2.27 4.98 -6.85
N PRO A 18 1.44 5.99 -7.07
CA PRO A 18 0.49 6.06 -8.19
C PRO A 18 1.19 6.35 -9.51
N CYS A 19 0.58 5.88 -10.59
CA CYS A 19 1.09 6.12 -11.93
C CYS A 19 -0.07 6.43 -12.88
N THR A 20 0.27 7.00 -14.03
CA THR A 20 -0.72 7.25 -15.08
C THR A 20 -1.07 5.94 -15.78
N GLU A 21 -2.23 5.91 -16.42
CA GLU A 21 -2.65 4.76 -17.21
C GLU A 21 -1.61 4.45 -18.29
N LYS A 22 -1.03 5.48 -18.90
CA LYS A 22 0.01 5.31 -19.92
C LYS A 22 1.23 4.58 -19.38
N LYS A 23 1.70 4.96 -18.19
CA LYS A 23 2.85 4.31 -17.57
C LYS A 23 2.54 2.88 -17.16
N MET A 24 1.33 2.65 -16.67
CA MET A 24 0.90 1.30 -16.31
C MET A 24 0.86 0.41 -17.54
N ASN A 25 0.27 0.89 -18.64
CA ASN A 25 0.19 0.14 -19.88
C ASN A 25 1.59 -0.16 -20.44
N ALA A 26 2.50 0.80 -20.37
CA ALA A 26 3.88 0.57 -20.80
C ALA A 26 4.57 -0.54 -20.00
N ALA A 27 4.34 -0.57 -18.69
CA ALA A 27 4.89 -1.63 -17.85
C ALA A 27 4.30 -2.99 -18.22
N LEU A 28 2.98 -3.05 -18.45
CA LEU A 28 2.31 -4.28 -18.84
C LEU A 28 2.81 -4.79 -20.19
N GLU A 29 3.07 -3.91 -21.14
CA GLU A 29 3.64 -4.29 -22.43
C GLU A 29 5.03 -4.91 -22.27
N ARG A 30 5.84 -4.39 -21.35
CA ARG A 30 7.19 -4.93 -21.11
C ARG A 30 7.17 -6.38 -20.66
N ILE A 31 6.11 -6.81 -20.00
CA ILE A 31 5.99 -8.17 -19.48
C ILE A 31 4.93 -8.99 -20.24
N HIS A 32 4.44 -8.47 -21.36
CA HIS A 32 3.45 -9.13 -22.21
C HIS A 32 2.14 -9.44 -21.49
N ALA A 33 1.71 -8.54 -20.61
CA ALA A 33 0.52 -8.70 -19.78
C ALA A 33 -0.58 -7.69 -20.13
N GLU A 34 -0.53 -7.09 -21.30
CA GLU A 34 -1.49 -6.05 -21.71
C GLU A 34 -2.92 -6.56 -21.84
N ASP A 35 -3.09 -7.87 -22.04
CA ASP A 35 -4.41 -8.50 -22.22
C ASP A 35 -4.97 -9.12 -20.95
N VAL A 36 -4.30 -8.93 -19.81
CA VAL A 36 -4.75 -9.53 -18.56
C VAL A 36 -6.01 -8.83 -18.04
N THR A 37 -7.08 -9.60 -17.85
CA THR A 37 -8.36 -9.11 -17.34
C THR A 37 -8.98 -10.18 -16.44
N PRO A 38 -9.30 -9.89 -15.16
CA PRO A 38 -9.05 -8.63 -14.44
C PRO A 38 -7.55 -8.35 -14.27
N LEU A 39 -7.22 -7.08 -13.99
CA LEU A 39 -5.83 -6.63 -13.91
C LEU A 39 -5.18 -7.08 -12.59
N GLU A 40 -5.02 -8.39 -12.44
CA GLU A 40 -4.40 -9.00 -11.27
C GLU A 40 -3.07 -9.62 -11.68
N LEU A 41 -1.99 -9.15 -11.06
CA LEU A 41 -0.65 -9.62 -11.37
C LEU A 41 0.09 -10.03 -10.10
N TYR A 42 1.04 -10.93 -10.28
CA TYR A 42 1.83 -11.45 -9.18
C TYR A 42 2.90 -10.43 -8.77
N VAL A 43 2.99 -10.18 -7.47
CA VAL A 43 4.03 -9.32 -6.89
C VAL A 43 5.17 -10.21 -6.43
N SER A 44 6.29 -10.17 -7.14
CA SER A 44 7.46 -10.96 -6.77
C SER A 44 8.28 -10.29 -5.65
N GLU A 45 8.20 -8.96 -5.55
CA GLU A 45 8.91 -8.22 -4.51
C GLU A 45 8.22 -6.88 -4.25
N VAL A 46 8.11 -6.51 -2.98
CA VAL A 46 7.74 -5.16 -2.58
C VAL A 46 9.03 -4.38 -2.37
N ILE A 47 9.34 -3.49 -3.31
CA ILE A 47 10.59 -2.73 -3.26
C ILE A 47 10.48 -1.61 -2.23
N PHE A 48 9.32 -0.95 -2.19
CA PHE A 48 9.06 0.15 -1.27
C PHE A 48 7.54 0.39 -1.16
N PRO A 49 6.98 0.69 0.00
CA PRO A 49 7.63 0.71 1.31
C PRO A 49 7.71 -0.69 1.94
N GLU A 50 8.68 -0.87 2.80
CA GLU A 50 8.89 -2.14 3.50
C GLU A 50 7.66 -2.59 4.28
N GLU A 51 6.92 -1.64 4.84
CA GLU A 51 5.72 -1.91 5.65
C GLU A 51 4.63 -2.64 4.86
N LEU A 52 4.65 -2.56 3.53
CA LEU A 52 3.68 -3.25 2.68
C LEU A 52 4.18 -4.61 2.19
N GLY A 53 5.17 -5.19 2.88
CA GLY A 53 5.68 -6.51 2.57
C GLY A 53 4.62 -7.60 2.52
N CYS A 54 3.45 -7.38 3.16
CA CYS A 54 2.33 -8.32 3.09
C CYS A 54 1.79 -8.52 1.68
N LEU A 55 2.09 -7.62 0.75
CA LEU A 55 1.66 -7.73 -0.64
C LEU A 55 2.59 -8.61 -1.48
N GLN A 56 3.73 -9.00 -0.93
CA GLN A 56 4.71 -9.82 -1.65
C GLN A 56 4.24 -11.26 -1.77
N ASP A 57 4.63 -11.90 -2.88
CA ASP A 57 4.32 -13.31 -3.16
C ASP A 57 2.82 -13.58 -3.24
N ARG A 58 2.07 -12.64 -3.78
CA ARG A 58 0.63 -12.81 -4.02
C ARG A 58 0.20 -12.03 -5.24
N PHE A 59 -0.99 -12.37 -5.74
CA PHE A 59 -1.63 -11.64 -6.82
C PHE A 59 -2.35 -10.42 -6.23
N VAL A 60 -2.19 -9.27 -6.88
CA VAL A 60 -2.85 -8.04 -6.47
C VAL A 60 -3.49 -7.37 -7.68
N ASN A 61 -4.59 -6.66 -7.44
CA ASN A 61 -5.22 -5.84 -8.47
C ASN A 61 -4.45 -4.52 -8.57
N LEU A 62 -3.88 -4.24 -9.74
CA LEU A 62 -3.03 -3.07 -9.92
C LEU A 62 -3.81 -1.76 -9.81
N ASP A 63 -5.11 -1.76 -10.15
CA ASP A 63 -5.93 -0.56 -9.97
C ASP A 63 -6.11 -0.24 -8.50
N GLU A 64 -6.27 -1.27 -7.66
CA GLU A 64 -6.35 -1.09 -6.21
C GLU A 64 -5.04 -0.59 -5.64
N VAL A 65 -3.90 -1.12 -6.11
CA VAL A 65 -2.59 -0.63 -5.67
C VAL A 65 -2.41 0.83 -6.06
N ASN A 66 -2.82 1.19 -7.28
CA ASN A 66 -2.73 2.55 -7.75
C ASN A 66 -3.58 3.49 -6.90
N TYR A 67 -4.79 3.06 -6.55
CA TYR A 67 -5.67 3.83 -5.68
C TYR A 67 -5.06 4.02 -4.29
N LEU A 68 -4.54 2.94 -3.69
CA LEU A 68 -3.88 3.03 -2.40
C LEU A 68 -2.68 3.98 -2.45
N GLY A 69 -1.89 3.92 -3.53
CA GLY A 69 -0.77 4.83 -3.72
C GLY A 69 -1.20 6.29 -3.73
N LYS A 70 -2.32 6.60 -4.39
CA LYS A 70 -2.88 7.94 -4.40
C LYS A 70 -3.32 8.37 -3.00
N ARG A 71 -3.94 7.45 -2.26
CA ARG A 71 -4.35 7.74 -0.87
C ARG A 71 -3.14 8.04 0.00
N MET A 72 -2.09 7.23 -0.12
CA MET A 72 -0.88 7.40 0.69
C MET A 72 -0.15 8.69 0.34
N ASP A 73 -0.13 9.08 -0.92
CA ASP A 73 0.47 10.34 -1.34
C ASP A 73 -0.30 11.56 -0.82
N SER A 74 -1.57 11.38 -0.45
CA SER A 74 -2.38 12.44 0.13
C SER A 74 -2.19 12.56 1.66
N PHE A 75 -1.47 11.65 2.27
CA PHE A 75 -1.23 11.67 3.70
C PHE A 75 -0.44 12.92 4.08
N PHE A 76 -0.76 13.45 5.25
CA PHE A 76 -0.31 14.74 5.69
C PHE A 76 0.13 14.62 7.15
N GLY A 77 1.25 15.25 7.51
CA GLY A 77 1.76 15.18 8.86
C GLY A 77 2.13 13.75 9.27
N ASP A 78 1.57 13.30 10.37
CA ASP A 78 1.85 11.97 10.92
C ASP A 78 0.93 10.87 10.39
N GLU A 79 0.12 11.15 9.37
CA GLU A 79 -0.87 10.19 8.89
C GLU A 79 -0.23 8.93 8.32
N GLU A 80 0.94 9.02 7.69
CA GLU A 80 1.63 7.84 7.18
C GLU A 80 2.04 6.91 8.31
N TYR A 81 2.61 7.47 9.37
CA TYR A 81 2.96 6.70 10.57
C TYR A 81 1.71 6.07 11.20
N GLN A 82 0.66 6.86 11.33
CA GLN A 82 -0.61 6.43 11.87
C GLN A 82 -1.18 5.26 11.06
N PHE A 83 -1.10 5.35 9.73
CA PHE A 83 -1.56 4.30 8.83
C PHE A 83 -0.83 2.98 9.08
N TYR A 84 0.51 3.02 9.13
CA TYR A 84 1.28 1.80 9.33
C TYR A 84 1.06 1.20 10.72
N GLU A 85 0.96 2.02 11.73
CA GLU A 85 0.72 1.51 13.09
C GLU A 85 -0.66 0.89 13.23
N ALA A 86 -1.69 1.52 12.63
CA ALA A 86 -3.04 0.97 12.63
C ALA A 86 -3.09 -0.34 11.83
N MET A 87 -2.38 -0.42 10.72
CA MET A 87 -2.29 -1.62 9.91
C MET A 87 -1.73 -2.79 10.74
N LYS A 88 -0.66 -2.55 11.48
CA LYS A 88 -0.04 -3.57 12.34
C LYS A 88 -0.98 -3.97 13.47
N LEU A 89 -1.62 -3.00 14.09
CA LEU A 89 -2.53 -3.24 15.22
C LEU A 89 -3.71 -4.13 14.82
N GLU A 90 -4.27 -3.86 13.65
CA GLU A 90 -5.44 -4.59 13.16
C GLU A 90 -5.08 -5.87 12.39
N GLY A 91 -3.82 -6.00 11.99
CA GLY A 91 -3.38 -7.13 11.17
C GLY A 91 -3.92 -7.08 9.75
N PHE A 92 -4.17 -5.89 9.23
CA PHE A 92 -4.65 -5.73 7.85
C PHE A 92 -3.54 -6.07 6.86
N ASP A 93 -3.85 -6.93 5.91
CA ASP A 93 -2.88 -7.38 4.91
C ASP A 93 -3.48 -7.46 3.49
N THR A 94 -4.70 -6.98 3.29
CA THR A 94 -5.34 -6.96 1.97
C THR A 94 -5.51 -5.53 1.49
N LEU A 95 -5.50 -5.34 0.16
CA LEU A 95 -5.68 -4.02 -0.43
C LEU A 95 -7.01 -3.36 -0.05
N PRO A 96 -8.16 -4.06 -0.10
CA PRO A 96 -9.41 -3.44 0.33
C PRO A 96 -9.37 -2.94 1.78
N ASP A 97 -8.79 -3.71 2.68
CA ASP A 97 -8.66 -3.30 4.08
C ASP A 97 -7.76 -2.09 4.23
N LEU A 98 -6.63 -2.06 3.50
CA LEU A 98 -5.69 -0.95 3.56
C LEU A 98 -6.28 0.32 2.97
N ILE A 99 -7.02 0.20 1.87
CA ILE A 99 -7.69 1.35 1.27
C ILE A 99 -8.74 1.90 2.23
N ASN A 100 -9.54 1.02 2.83
CA ASN A 100 -10.55 1.42 3.80
C ASN A 100 -9.90 2.10 5.01
N LEU A 101 -8.79 1.56 5.51
CA LEU A 101 -8.04 2.15 6.61
C LEU A 101 -7.60 3.57 6.28
N SER A 102 -7.16 3.82 5.05
CA SER A 102 -6.69 5.15 4.64
C SER A 102 -7.75 6.24 4.79
N PHE A 103 -9.03 5.85 4.82
CA PHE A 103 -10.15 6.78 5.02
C PHE A 103 -10.61 6.86 6.47
N ASN A 104 -10.07 6.02 7.33
CA ASN A 104 -10.55 5.88 8.71
C ASN A 104 -9.45 6.11 9.76
N LEU A 105 -8.41 6.86 9.40
CA LEU A 105 -7.30 7.12 10.31
C LEU A 105 -7.72 7.87 11.57
N ASN A 106 -8.81 8.62 11.51
CA ASN A 106 -9.35 9.32 12.67
C ASN A 106 -9.78 8.38 13.80
N ARG A 107 -9.95 7.08 13.50
CA ARG A 107 -10.27 6.07 14.52
C ARG A 107 -9.04 5.61 15.29
N TYR A 108 -7.85 6.02 14.86
CA TYR A 108 -6.57 5.61 15.42
C TYR A 108 -5.74 6.84 15.78
N PRO A 109 -6.24 7.68 16.72
CA PRO A 109 -5.52 8.92 17.05
C PRO A 109 -4.14 8.62 17.64
N LEU A 110 -3.19 9.45 17.28
CA LEU A 110 -1.84 9.38 17.84
C LEU A 110 -1.77 10.25 19.07
N ILE A 111 -1.05 9.75 20.10
CA ILE A 111 -0.70 10.55 21.26
C ILE A 111 0.82 10.59 21.36
N ARG A 112 1.32 11.76 21.79
CA ARG A 112 2.74 11.89 22.05
C ARG A 112 2.99 11.49 23.50
N ASP A 113 3.90 10.55 23.71
CA ASP A 113 4.27 10.12 25.04
C ASP A 113 5.15 11.19 25.69
N ILE A 114 4.64 11.82 26.74
CA ILE A 114 5.34 12.89 27.43
C ILE A 114 6.58 12.38 28.16
N GLY A 115 6.55 11.12 28.61
CA GLY A 115 7.66 10.51 29.33
C GLY A 115 8.81 10.05 28.44
N ASP A 116 8.59 9.99 27.14
CA ASP A 116 9.56 9.48 26.19
C ASP A 116 9.64 10.46 25.02
N MET A 117 10.50 11.45 25.16
CA MET A 117 10.55 12.61 24.27
C MET A 117 10.62 12.24 22.79
N GLY A 118 9.66 12.73 22.03
CA GLY A 118 9.60 12.52 20.59
C GLY A 118 8.92 11.25 20.14
N LYS A 119 8.58 10.36 21.06
CA LYS A 119 7.90 9.13 20.70
C LYS A 119 6.41 9.38 20.49
N ILE A 120 5.88 8.88 19.38
CA ILE A 120 4.47 8.95 19.06
C ILE A 120 3.88 7.56 19.17
N CYS A 121 2.84 7.41 19.97
CA CYS A 121 2.15 6.14 20.15
C CYS A 121 0.74 6.22 19.60
N LEU A 122 0.26 5.09 19.07
CA LEU A 122 -1.11 4.97 18.60
C LEU A 122 -2.02 4.76 19.80
N LEU A 123 -3.04 5.61 19.95
CA LEU A 123 -4.08 5.42 20.96
C LEU A 123 -5.19 4.59 20.34
N TYR A 124 -5.26 3.32 20.73
CA TYR A 124 -6.32 2.45 20.26
C TYR A 124 -7.54 2.57 21.17
N THR A 125 -8.66 2.98 20.57
CA THR A 125 -9.94 2.95 21.25
C THR A 125 -10.75 1.82 20.63
N SER A 126 -11.10 0.85 21.45
CA SER A 126 -11.89 -0.28 20.99
C SER A 126 -13.22 0.21 20.41
N PRO A 127 -13.57 -0.18 19.18
CA PRO A 127 -14.89 0.10 18.67
C PRO A 127 -15.86 -0.85 19.35
N SER A 128 -16.48 -0.40 20.33
CA SER A 128 -17.51 -1.20 21.00
C SER A 128 -18.88 -0.85 20.46
#